data_af3041082c104a58017acdd731a467b8
#
_entry.id   af3041082c104a58017acdd731a467b8
#
_cell.length_a   1.000
_cell.length_b   1.000
_cell.length_c   1.000
_cell.angle_alpha   90.00
_cell.angle_beta   90.00
_cell.angle_gamma   90.00
#
_symmetry.space_group_name_H-M   'P 1'
#
loop_
_entity.id
_entity.type
_entity.pdbx_description
1 polymer ?
#
loop_
_entity_poly.entity_id
_entity_poly.type
_entity_poly.pdbx_seq_one_letter_code
_entity_poly.pdbx_strand_id
1 'polypeptide(L)'
;MNLSFADTLYFKKENTLEIILGLHRSYKSLQREIQICCELYDLTFNELIVILEIKKGYKKKIDIANKVFIKKQNLNLILSNLQEKKILNLNNKNISITKNREELIEKTTNRINEKIIKIFKKIDPKNMSGFINIIEAL
;
A
#
# COMPACT_ATOMS: atom_id res chain seq x y z
N MET A 1 -15.32 12.90 24.16
CA MET A 1 -13.95 13.34 23.88
C MET A 1 -13.90 14.85 23.87
N ASN A 2 -13.14 15.44 24.77
CA ASN A 2 -12.98 16.88 24.81
C ASN A 2 -11.91 17.29 23.79
N LEU A 3 -12.32 17.97 22.73
CA LEU A 3 -11.41 18.50 21.73
C LEU A 3 -10.72 19.75 22.30
N SER A 4 -9.41 19.87 22.11
CA SER A 4 -8.69 21.08 22.44
C SER A 4 -9.08 22.22 21.49
N PHE A 5 -8.74 23.47 21.85
CA PHE A 5 -8.97 24.61 20.97
C PHE A 5 -8.26 24.42 19.61
N ALA A 6 -7.05 23.88 19.62
CA ALA A 6 -6.30 23.59 18.39
C ALA A 6 -7.02 22.53 17.54
N ASP A 7 -7.57 21.49 18.17
CA ASP A 7 -8.34 20.45 17.46
C ASP A 7 -9.59 21.05 16.82
N THR A 8 -10.28 21.93 17.50
CA THR A 8 -11.47 22.63 16.98
C THR A 8 -11.12 23.49 15.75
N LEU A 9 -9.95 24.12 15.74
CA LEU A 9 -9.47 24.89 14.57
C LEU A 9 -9.14 24.01 13.39
N TYR A 10 -8.54 22.86 13.62
CA TYR A 10 -8.22 21.88 12.57
C TYR A 10 -9.45 21.35 11.87
N PHE A 11 -10.56 21.18 12.57
CA PHE A 11 -11.79 20.61 12.02
C PHE A 11 -12.78 21.65 11.46
N LYS A 12 -12.32 22.86 11.12
CA LYS A 12 -13.13 23.78 10.33
C LYS A 12 -13.38 23.20 8.94
N LYS A 13 -14.55 23.51 8.37
CA LYS A 13 -14.98 22.98 7.06
C LYS A 13 -13.94 23.21 5.96
N GLU A 14 -13.31 24.39 5.93
CA GLU A 14 -12.27 24.72 4.93
C GLU A 14 -11.07 23.78 5.06
N ASN A 15 -10.63 23.50 6.29
CA ASN A 15 -9.53 22.58 6.56
C ASN A 15 -9.88 21.15 6.18
N THR A 16 -11.13 20.73 6.34
CA THR A 16 -11.61 19.41 5.94
C THR A 16 -11.43 19.19 4.44
N LEU A 17 -11.82 20.18 3.63
CA LEU A 17 -11.64 20.11 2.17
C LEU A 17 -10.15 20.01 1.79
N GLU A 18 -9.31 20.81 2.41
CA GLU A 18 -7.85 20.75 2.17
C GLU A 18 -7.24 19.41 2.58
N ILE A 19 -7.70 18.83 3.69
CA ILE A 19 -7.25 17.50 4.14
C ILE A 19 -7.65 16.44 3.11
N ILE A 20 -8.90 16.43 2.65
CA ILE A 20 -9.40 15.46 1.67
C ILE A 20 -8.59 15.58 0.37
N LEU A 21 -8.45 16.80 -0.17
CA LEU A 21 -7.69 17.03 -1.39
C LEU A 21 -6.21 16.70 -1.23
N GLY A 22 -5.63 17.06 -0.10
CA GLY A 22 -4.24 16.75 0.22
C GLY A 22 -3.96 15.25 0.30
N LEU A 23 -4.83 14.49 0.97
CA LEU A 23 -4.73 13.02 1.05
C LEU A 23 -4.86 12.41 -0.35
N HIS A 24 -5.83 12.85 -1.14
CA HIS A 24 -6.03 12.34 -2.50
C HIS A 24 -4.80 12.57 -3.38
N ARG A 25 -4.29 13.80 -3.42
CA ARG A 25 -3.12 14.16 -4.22
C ARG A 25 -1.87 13.40 -3.77
N SER A 26 -1.66 13.32 -2.45
CA SER A 26 -0.51 12.62 -1.87
C SER A 26 -0.54 11.14 -2.19
N TYR A 27 -1.71 10.50 -2.04
CA TYR A 27 -1.89 9.09 -2.40
C TYR A 27 -1.61 8.84 -3.88
N LYS A 28 -2.17 9.67 -4.76
CA LYS A 28 -1.97 9.51 -6.21
C LYS A 28 -0.52 9.74 -6.62
N SER A 29 0.15 10.71 -6.03
CA SER A 29 1.57 10.95 -6.29
C SER A 29 2.45 9.79 -5.83
N LEU A 30 2.22 9.28 -4.62
CA LEU A 30 2.94 8.14 -4.09
C LEU A 30 2.67 6.87 -4.90
N GLN A 31 1.40 6.64 -5.24
CA GLN A 31 1.02 5.50 -6.09
C GLN A 31 1.77 5.53 -7.43
N ARG A 32 1.88 6.70 -8.06
CA ARG A 32 2.62 6.86 -9.32
C ARG A 32 4.08 6.48 -9.17
N GLU A 33 4.74 6.94 -8.12
CA GLU A 33 6.15 6.63 -7.86
C GLU A 33 6.36 5.13 -7.61
N ILE A 34 5.47 4.51 -6.85
CA ILE A 34 5.50 3.06 -6.61
C ILE A 34 5.23 2.29 -7.89
N GLN A 35 4.27 2.72 -8.70
CA GLN A 35 3.95 2.09 -9.98
C GLN A 35 5.17 2.06 -10.92
N ILE A 36 5.92 3.16 -11.01
CA ILE A 36 7.15 3.22 -11.81
C ILE A 36 8.15 2.16 -11.35
N CYS A 37 8.31 1.97 -10.04
CA CYS A 37 9.19 0.93 -9.51
C CYS A 37 8.68 -0.47 -9.84
N CYS A 38 7.38 -0.70 -9.77
CA CYS A 38 6.76 -1.98 -10.08
C CYS A 38 6.94 -2.37 -11.55
N GLU A 39 6.80 -1.43 -12.46
CA GLU A 39 6.93 -1.64 -13.90
C GLU A 39 8.31 -2.17 -14.30
N LEU A 40 9.35 -1.81 -13.56
CA LEU A 40 10.70 -2.34 -13.77
C LEU A 40 10.78 -3.86 -13.58
N TYR A 41 9.85 -4.43 -12.84
CA TYR A 41 9.81 -5.85 -12.50
C TYR A 41 8.54 -6.54 -13.01
N ASP A 42 7.88 -5.94 -13.99
CA ASP A 42 6.64 -6.47 -14.59
C ASP A 42 5.52 -6.70 -13.58
N LEU A 43 5.36 -5.76 -12.66
CA LEU A 43 4.29 -5.75 -11.66
C LEU A 43 3.42 -4.50 -11.81
N THR A 44 2.14 -4.63 -11.50
CA THR A 44 1.26 -3.47 -11.29
C THR A 44 1.27 -3.07 -9.82
N PHE A 45 0.84 -1.86 -9.52
CA PHE A 45 0.67 -1.40 -8.15
C PHE A 45 -0.26 -2.32 -7.35
N ASN A 46 -1.41 -2.68 -7.92
CA ASN A 46 -2.38 -3.55 -7.25
C ASN A 46 -1.83 -4.96 -7.02
N GLU A 47 -1.06 -5.49 -7.95
CA GLU A 47 -0.37 -6.76 -7.76
C GLU A 47 0.60 -6.69 -6.58
N LEU A 48 1.38 -5.63 -6.49
CA LEU A 48 2.30 -5.45 -5.36
C LEU A 48 1.56 -5.38 -4.03
N ILE A 49 0.47 -4.61 -3.94
CA ILE A 49 -0.31 -4.48 -2.70
C ILE A 49 -0.84 -5.84 -2.25
N VAL A 50 -1.35 -6.64 -3.18
CA VAL A 50 -1.83 -8.01 -2.89
C VAL A 50 -0.66 -8.88 -2.38
N ILE A 51 0.49 -8.84 -3.06
CA ILE A 51 1.69 -9.58 -2.65
C ILE A 51 2.11 -9.22 -1.22
N LEU A 52 2.11 -7.93 -0.88
CA LEU A 52 2.50 -7.46 0.44
C LEU A 52 1.55 -7.93 1.54
N GLU A 53 0.25 -7.98 1.28
CA GLU A 53 -0.72 -8.53 2.24
C GLU A 53 -0.54 -10.04 2.44
N ILE A 54 -0.27 -10.78 1.37
CA ILE A 54 0.06 -12.21 1.45
C ILE A 54 1.35 -12.41 2.26
N LYS A 55 2.34 -11.56 2.05
CA LYS A 55 3.60 -11.61 2.80
C LYS A 55 3.41 -11.32 4.29
N LYS A 56 2.43 -10.50 4.65
CA LYS A 56 2.03 -10.28 6.06
C LYS A 56 1.37 -11.49 6.71
N GLY A 57 0.92 -12.47 5.94
CA GLY A 57 0.33 -13.68 6.45
C GLY A 57 -1.13 -13.92 6.07
N TYR A 58 -1.75 -13.01 5.33
CA TYR A 58 -3.11 -13.21 4.83
C TYR A 58 -3.10 -14.24 3.71
N LYS A 59 -3.83 -15.35 3.88
CA LYS A 59 -3.81 -16.50 2.96
C LYS A 59 -5.16 -16.76 2.30
N LYS A 60 -6.24 -16.15 2.81
CA LYS A 60 -7.60 -16.33 2.29
C LYS A 60 -8.00 -15.15 1.42
N LYS A 61 -8.66 -15.43 0.29
CA LYS A 61 -9.13 -14.40 -0.65
C LYS A 61 -9.99 -13.33 0.03
N ILE A 62 -10.89 -13.73 0.94
CA ILE A 62 -11.78 -12.79 1.62
C ILE A 62 -11.02 -11.80 2.47
N ASP A 63 -10.01 -12.27 3.19
CA ASP A 63 -9.19 -11.42 4.06
C ASP A 63 -8.36 -10.44 3.23
N ILE A 64 -7.76 -10.91 2.15
CA ILE A 64 -6.98 -10.07 1.24
C ILE A 64 -7.87 -9.01 0.59
N ALA A 65 -9.04 -9.39 0.07
CA ALA A 65 -9.98 -8.45 -0.56
C ALA A 65 -10.37 -7.32 0.40
N ASN A 66 -10.66 -7.66 1.66
CA ASN A 66 -11.02 -6.68 2.69
C ASN A 66 -9.86 -5.74 3.02
N LYS A 67 -8.64 -6.26 3.09
CA LYS A 67 -7.44 -5.45 3.40
C LYS A 67 -7.05 -4.50 2.27
N VAL A 68 -7.16 -4.94 1.02
CA VAL A 68 -6.75 -4.12 -0.13
C VAL A 68 -7.89 -3.26 -0.70
N PHE A 69 -9.09 -3.36 -0.15
CA PHE A 69 -10.28 -2.65 -0.62
C PHE A 69 -10.57 -2.89 -2.11
N ILE A 70 -10.36 -4.11 -2.57
CA ILE A 70 -10.59 -4.53 -3.95
C ILE A 70 -11.79 -5.47 -4.00
N LYS A 71 -12.64 -5.31 -5.00
CA LYS A 71 -13.77 -6.23 -5.23
C LYS A 71 -13.25 -7.64 -5.53
N LYS A 72 -13.98 -8.65 -5.06
CA LYS A 72 -13.60 -10.06 -5.22
C LYS A 72 -13.28 -10.44 -6.68
N GLN A 73 -14.03 -9.92 -7.63
CA GLN A 73 -13.80 -10.20 -9.05
C GLN A 73 -12.45 -9.65 -9.53
N ASN A 74 -12.12 -8.42 -9.13
CA ASN A 74 -10.83 -7.79 -9.46
C ASN A 74 -9.68 -8.51 -8.76
N LEU A 75 -9.88 -8.94 -7.52
CA LEU A 75 -8.87 -9.74 -6.81
C LEU A 75 -8.60 -11.06 -7.53
N ASN A 76 -9.64 -11.76 -7.99
CA ASN A 76 -9.48 -13.01 -8.74
C ASN A 76 -8.62 -12.79 -10.00
N LEU A 77 -8.84 -11.70 -10.72
CA LEU A 77 -8.03 -11.35 -11.89
C LEU A 77 -6.57 -11.08 -11.51
N ILE A 78 -6.33 -10.32 -10.44
CA ILE A 78 -4.98 -10.04 -9.94
C ILE A 78 -4.27 -11.35 -9.55
N LEU A 79 -4.93 -12.23 -8.81
CA LEU A 79 -4.37 -13.51 -8.39
C LEU A 79 -4.07 -14.42 -9.59
N SER A 80 -4.94 -14.43 -10.59
CA SER A 80 -4.73 -15.17 -11.84
C SER A 80 -3.49 -14.65 -12.58
N ASN A 81 -3.34 -13.34 -12.72
CA ASN A 81 -2.18 -12.73 -13.36
C ASN A 81 -0.88 -13.07 -12.62
N LEU A 82 -0.91 -13.01 -11.29
CA LEU A 82 0.24 -13.35 -10.46
C LEU A 82 0.60 -14.84 -10.55
N GLN A 83 -0.39 -15.69 -10.69
CA GLN A 83 -0.17 -17.12 -10.91
C GLN A 83 0.46 -17.38 -12.29
N GLU A 84 0.00 -16.70 -13.33
CA GLU A 84 0.59 -16.79 -14.67
C GLU A 84 2.05 -16.32 -14.68
N LYS A 85 2.36 -15.29 -13.92
CA LYS A 85 3.73 -14.78 -13.72
C LYS A 85 4.57 -15.71 -12.81
N LYS A 86 4.00 -16.79 -12.32
CA LYS A 86 4.62 -17.75 -11.40
C LYS A 86 5.09 -17.14 -10.09
N ILE A 87 4.44 -16.06 -9.67
CA ILE A 87 4.74 -15.37 -8.40
C ILE A 87 3.97 -15.99 -7.24
N LEU A 88 2.75 -16.45 -7.48
CA LEU A 88 1.90 -17.08 -6.48
C LEU A 88 1.61 -18.55 -6.78
N ASN A 89 1.54 -19.32 -5.71
CA ASN A 89 0.96 -20.66 -5.69
C ASN A 89 -0.43 -20.60 -5.07
N LEU A 90 -1.43 -21.12 -5.79
CA LEU A 90 -2.80 -21.24 -5.30
C LEU A 90 -3.07 -22.72 -5.03
N ASN A 91 -2.91 -23.13 -3.77
CA ASN A 91 -3.20 -24.49 -3.32
C ASN A 91 -4.50 -24.52 -2.52
N ASN A 92 -5.55 -25.16 -3.09
CA ASN A 92 -6.86 -25.31 -2.43
C ASN A 92 -7.40 -23.98 -1.89
N LYS A 93 -7.26 -23.74 -0.59
CA LYS A 93 -7.74 -22.52 0.08
C LYS A 93 -6.60 -21.58 0.51
N ASN A 94 -5.35 -21.95 0.26
CA ASN A 94 -4.19 -21.18 0.70
C ASN A 94 -3.46 -20.54 -0.48
N ILE A 95 -3.10 -19.28 -0.29
CA ILE A 95 -2.32 -18.49 -1.24
C ILE A 95 -0.94 -18.27 -0.66
N SER A 96 0.09 -18.57 -1.41
CA SER A 96 1.48 -18.37 -0.97
C SER A 96 2.35 -17.82 -2.08
N ILE A 97 3.44 -17.15 -1.71
CA ILE A 97 4.43 -16.63 -2.65
C ILE A 97 5.33 -17.79 -3.07
N THR A 98 5.59 -17.89 -4.38
CA THR A 98 6.52 -18.88 -4.92
C THR A 98 7.93 -18.60 -4.42
N LYS A 99 8.58 -19.60 -3.84
CA LYS A 99 9.87 -19.46 -3.18
C LYS A 99 10.96 -18.86 -4.07
N ASN A 100 11.01 -19.22 -5.35
CA ASN A 100 12.01 -18.70 -6.28
C ASN A 100 11.71 -17.26 -6.77
N ARG A 101 10.59 -16.67 -6.35
CA ARG A 101 10.19 -15.29 -6.70
C ARG A 101 10.32 -14.30 -5.54
N GLU A 102 10.69 -14.76 -4.36
CA GLU A 102 10.88 -13.89 -3.21
C GLU A 102 11.95 -12.82 -3.45
N GLU A 103 13.01 -13.16 -4.17
CA GLU A 103 14.06 -12.22 -4.56
C GLU A 103 13.52 -11.06 -5.42
N LEU A 104 12.64 -11.36 -6.37
CA LEU A 104 11.99 -10.35 -7.20
C LEU A 104 11.19 -9.35 -6.36
N ILE A 105 10.44 -9.86 -5.40
CA ILE A 105 9.63 -9.05 -4.49
C ILE A 105 10.54 -8.18 -3.62
N GLU A 106 11.62 -8.75 -3.11
CA GLU A 106 12.60 -8.03 -2.31
C GLU A 106 13.27 -6.90 -3.10
N LYS A 107 13.69 -7.15 -4.32
CA LYS A 107 14.26 -6.13 -5.22
C LYS A 107 13.26 -5.00 -5.46
N THR A 108 12.00 -5.33 -5.71
CA THR A 108 10.94 -4.34 -5.94
C THR A 108 10.75 -3.47 -4.70
N THR A 109 10.62 -4.09 -3.53
CA THR A 109 10.41 -3.38 -2.26
C THR A 109 11.62 -2.52 -1.88
N ASN A 110 12.84 -3.00 -2.13
CA ASN A 110 14.05 -2.22 -1.90
C ASN A 110 14.10 -0.97 -2.78
N ARG A 111 13.72 -1.10 -4.05
CA ARG A 111 13.64 0.04 -4.96
C ARG A 111 12.62 1.08 -4.50
N ILE A 112 11.48 0.63 -4.04
CA ILE A 112 10.43 1.49 -3.47
C ILE A 112 10.95 2.17 -2.20
N ASN A 113 11.62 1.43 -1.32
CA ASN A 113 12.19 1.99 -0.10
C ASN A 113 13.19 3.12 -0.39
N GLU A 114 14.05 2.94 -1.37
CA GLU A 114 14.98 4.00 -1.82
C GLU A 114 14.23 5.27 -2.27
N LYS A 115 13.13 5.10 -3.02
CA LYS A 115 12.28 6.22 -3.44
C LYS A 115 11.59 6.91 -2.27
N ILE A 116 11.03 6.14 -1.34
CA ILE A 116 10.38 6.66 -0.14
C ILE A 116 11.36 7.45 0.71
N ILE A 117 12.56 6.92 0.92
CA ILE A 117 13.62 7.61 1.67
C ILE A 117 13.93 8.97 1.02
N LYS A 118 14.06 9.05 -0.29
CA LYS A 118 14.29 10.30 -1.01
C LYS A 118 13.17 11.31 -0.82
N ILE A 119 11.92 10.84 -0.88
CA ILE A 119 10.74 11.70 -0.71
C ILE A 119 10.68 12.26 0.71
N PHE A 120 10.93 11.41 1.71
CA PHE A 120 10.77 11.77 3.12
C PHE A 120 12.06 12.30 3.78
N LYS A 121 13.19 12.31 3.08
CA LYS A 121 14.48 12.76 3.60
C LYS A 121 14.46 14.17 4.18
N LYS A 122 13.60 15.03 3.66
CA LYS A 122 13.48 16.44 4.08
C LYS A 122 12.49 16.64 5.23
N ILE A 123 11.86 15.57 5.71
CA ILE A 123 10.85 15.65 6.77
C ILE A 123 11.51 15.40 8.11
N ASP A 124 11.20 16.27 9.10
CA ASP A 124 11.65 16.11 10.47
C ASP A 124 11.18 14.75 11.04
N PRO A 125 12.03 13.99 11.76
CA PRO A 125 11.64 12.74 12.41
C PRO A 125 10.39 12.84 13.28
N LYS A 126 10.16 13.95 13.97
CA LYS A 126 8.93 14.19 14.73
C LYS A 126 7.69 14.16 13.84
N ASN A 127 7.77 14.79 12.67
CA ASN A 127 6.67 14.83 11.70
C ASN A 127 6.43 13.47 11.09
N MET A 128 7.49 12.69 10.87
CA MET A 128 7.36 11.30 10.41
C MET A 128 6.64 10.41 11.42
N SER A 129 6.96 10.56 12.71
CA SER A 129 6.26 9.83 13.78
C SER A 129 4.77 10.17 13.81
N GLY A 130 4.43 11.45 13.69
CA GLY A 130 3.05 11.90 13.59
C GLY A 130 2.33 11.36 12.38
N PHE A 131 2.99 11.32 11.23
CA PHE A 131 2.44 10.76 9.99
C PHE A 131 2.14 9.25 10.13
N ILE A 132 3.05 8.48 10.72
CA ILE A 132 2.84 7.06 10.99
C ILE A 132 1.65 6.86 11.93
N ASN A 133 1.54 7.66 12.98
CA ASN A 133 0.40 7.61 13.91
C ASN A 133 -0.93 7.86 13.21
N ILE A 134 -0.97 8.79 12.25
CA ILE A 134 -2.16 9.06 11.45
C ILE A 134 -2.53 7.84 10.59
N ILE A 135 -1.54 7.24 9.92
CA ILE A 135 -1.75 6.04 9.10
C ILE A 135 -2.31 4.90 9.95
N GLU A 136 -1.75 4.67 11.14
CA GLU A 136 -2.21 3.61 12.04
C GLU A 136 -3.62 3.84 12.57
N ALA A 137 -4.04 5.10 12.71
CA ALA A 137 -5.39 5.46 13.16
C ALA A 137 -6.47 5.31 12.08
N LEU A 138 -6.09 5.30 10.81
CA LEU A 138 -7.00 5.13 9.68
C LEU A 138 -7.31 3.66 9.41
#